data_7393edba00004cb4c66e326c3190493b
#
_entry.id   7393edba00004cb4c66e326c3190493b
#
_cell.length_a   1.000
_cell.length_b   1.000
_cell.length_c   1.000
_cell.angle_alpha   90.00
_cell.angle_beta   90.00
_cell.angle_gamma   90.00
#
_symmetry.space_group_name_H-M   'P 1'
#
loop_
_entity.id
_entity.type
_entity.pdbx_description
1 polymer ?
#
loop_
_entity_poly.entity_id
_entity_poly.type
_entity_poly.pdbx_seq_one_letter_code
_entity_poly.pdbx_strand_id
1 'polypeptide(L)'
;KDDKKNPNQLPKPQELCDLYSFARNTRQKLSDALEKQHPEHLAFKDQIAEIMKEYETRKRARSFLDYDDILAIVASALDQSDGLADYVASLCKHMLVDEMQDTNPLQWALLEPLKDKVSLFCVGDDAQSIYGFRGADFENIHHFKDRVPNAQVFKLEQNYRSTQEILDLSNWLLDQSEIQYNKRLDAHRGE
;
A
#
# COMPACT_ATOMS: atom_id res chain seq x y z
N LYS A 1 -27.14 2.47 -13.59
CA LYS A 1 -27.05 1.85 -14.95
C LYS A 1 -25.66 1.29 -14.99
N ASP A 2 -25.54 -0.03 -14.82
CA ASP A 2 -24.29 -0.75 -15.01
C ASP A 2 -23.92 -0.62 -16.49
N ASP A 3 -22.91 0.21 -16.79
CA ASP A 3 -22.22 0.18 -18.08
C ASP A 3 -21.59 -1.22 -18.18
N LYS A 4 -22.25 -2.14 -18.85
CA LYS A 4 -21.69 -3.45 -19.17
C LYS A 4 -20.38 -3.19 -19.92
N LYS A 5 -19.26 -3.37 -19.26
CA LYS A 5 -17.93 -3.28 -19.87
C LYS A 5 -17.92 -4.21 -21.09
N ASN A 6 -17.63 -3.65 -22.26
CA ASN A 6 -17.59 -4.42 -23.50
C ASN A 6 -16.24 -5.15 -23.56
N PRO A 7 -16.19 -6.50 -23.49
CA PRO A 7 -14.94 -7.26 -23.48
C PRO A 7 -14.17 -7.19 -24.82
N ASN A 8 -14.76 -6.59 -25.86
CA ASN A 8 -14.13 -6.41 -27.17
C ASN A 8 -13.60 -4.99 -27.39
N GLN A 9 -13.40 -4.22 -26.32
CA GLN A 9 -12.92 -2.85 -26.43
C GLN A 9 -11.72 -2.65 -25.49
N LEU A 10 -10.73 -1.87 -25.93
CA LEU A 10 -9.62 -1.42 -25.08
C LEU A 10 -10.13 -0.65 -23.86
N PRO A 11 -9.43 -0.71 -22.72
CA PRO A 11 -9.75 0.08 -21.54
C PRO A 11 -9.80 1.58 -21.87
N LYS A 12 -10.63 2.31 -21.14
CA LYS A 12 -10.66 3.78 -21.21
C LYS A 12 -9.31 4.35 -20.72
N PRO A 13 -8.94 5.56 -21.15
CA PRO A 13 -7.68 6.19 -20.72
C PRO A 13 -7.49 6.23 -19.20
N GLN A 14 -8.55 6.50 -18.43
CA GLN A 14 -8.51 6.51 -16.98
C GLN A 14 -8.21 5.10 -16.41
N GLU A 15 -8.88 4.07 -16.93
CA GLU A 15 -8.64 2.68 -16.52
C GLU A 15 -7.20 2.24 -16.82
N LEU A 16 -6.61 2.71 -17.92
CA LEU A 16 -5.18 2.48 -18.23
C LEU A 16 -4.26 3.19 -17.25
N CYS A 17 -4.57 4.43 -16.87
CA CYS A 17 -3.79 5.16 -15.86
C CYS A 17 -3.87 4.47 -14.49
N ASP A 18 -5.08 4.06 -14.10
CA ASP A 18 -5.31 3.39 -12.81
C ASP A 18 -4.59 2.03 -12.77
N LEU A 19 -4.65 1.26 -13.85
CA LEU A 19 -3.94 -0.01 -13.99
C LEU A 19 -2.42 0.17 -13.96
N TYR A 20 -1.91 1.20 -14.66
CA TYR A 20 -0.48 1.53 -14.65
C TYR A 20 0.00 1.89 -13.24
N SER A 21 -0.72 2.77 -12.56
CA SER A 21 -0.42 3.16 -11.19
C SER A 21 -0.51 1.95 -10.24
N PHE A 22 -1.55 1.14 -10.36
CA PHE A 22 -1.72 -0.08 -9.55
C PHE A 22 -0.54 -1.05 -9.73
N ALA A 23 -0.15 -1.36 -10.96
CA ALA A 23 0.97 -2.26 -11.24
C ALA A 23 2.28 -1.76 -10.63
N ARG A 24 2.53 -0.43 -10.69
CA ARG A 24 3.72 0.19 -10.10
C ARG A 24 3.68 0.18 -8.58
N ASN A 25 2.57 0.58 -7.97
CA ASN A 25 2.40 0.65 -6.53
C ASN A 25 2.47 -0.74 -5.88
N THR A 26 1.95 -1.77 -6.56
CA THR A 26 2.02 -3.15 -6.09
C THR A 26 3.30 -3.88 -6.49
N ARG A 27 4.15 -3.25 -7.33
CA ARG A 27 5.37 -3.85 -7.91
C ARG A 27 5.08 -5.18 -8.63
N GLN A 28 3.87 -5.33 -9.18
CA GLN A 28 3.44 -6.50 -9.93
C GLN A 28 3.72 -6.35 -11.43
N LYS A 29 3.77 -7.49 -12.12
CA LYS A 29 3.80 -7.48 -13.58
C LYS A 29 2.46 -6.98 -14.11
N LEU A 30 2.49 -6.32 -15.27
CA LEU A 30 1.26 -5.84 -15.92
C LEU A 30 0.21 -6.95 -16.10
N SER A 31 0.65 -8.17 -16.44
CA SER A 31 -0.24 -9.34 -16.59
C SER A 31 -1.05 -9.61 -15.33
N ASP A 32 -0.36 -9.62 -14.19
CA ASP A 32 -0.94 -10.01 -12.91
C ASP A 32 -1.85 -8.89 -12.40
N ALA A 33 -1.43 -7.64 -12.60
CA ALA A 33 -2.25 -6.47 -12.29
C ALA A 33 -3.52 -6.41 -13.16
N LEU A 34 -3.40 -6.72 -14.46
CA LEU A 34 -4.52 -6.74 -15.40
C LEU A 34 -5.52 -7.85 -15.06
N GLU A 35 -5.03 -9.06 -14.76
CA GLU A 35 -5.87 -10.19 -14.34
C GLU A 35 -6.65 -9.87 -13.07
N LYS A 36 -6.03 -9.17 -12.12
CA LYS A 36 -6.63 -8.82 -10.85
C LYS A 36 -7.64 -7.67 -10.94
N GLN A 37 -7.33 -6.63 -11.74
CA GLN A 37 -8.13 -5.40 -11.79
C GLN A 37 -9.14 -5.38 -12.94
N HIS A 38 -8.76 -5.95 -14.10
CA HIS A 38 -9.51 -5.87 -15.34
C HIS A 38 -9.41 -7.17 -16.17
N PRO A 39 -9.85 -8.31 -15.61
CA PRO A 39 -9.76 -9.61 -16.30
C PRO A 39 -10.47 -9.59 -17.68
N GLU A 40 -11.49 -8.74 -17.85
CA GLU A 40 -12.20 -8.54 -19.11
C GLU A 40 -11.31 -8.02 -20.25
N HIS A 41 -10.18 -7.41 -19.94
CA HIS A 41 -9.27 -6.82 -20.92
C HIS A 41 -8.00 -7.65 -21.19
N LEU A 42 -7.91 -8.87 -20.67
CA LEU A 42 -6.74 -9.75 -20.87
C LEU A 42 -6.42 -10.02 -22.34
N ALA A 43 -7.42 -10.04 -23.22
CA ALA A 43 -7.23 -10.20 -24.67
C ALA A 43 -6.43 -9.04 -25.30
N PHE A 44 -6.36 -7.89 -24.64
CA PHE A 44 -5.63 -6.70 -25.10
C PHE A 44 -4.30 -6.47 -24.39
N LYS A 45 -3.81 -7.46 -23.65
CA LYS A 45 -2.60 -7.34 -22.82
C LYS A 45 -1.41 -6.74 -23.58
N ASP A 46 -1.15 -7.20 -24.80
CA ASP A 46 0.01 -6.75 -25.57
C ASP A 46 -0.15 -5.29 -26.02
N GLN A 47 -1.35 -4.90 -26.49
CA GLN A 47 -1.64 -3.52 -26.83
C GLN A 47 -1.55 -2.59 -25.62
N ILE A 48 -2.06 -3.03 -24.46
CA ILE A 48 -1.97 -2.28 -23.22
C ILE A 48 -0.50 -2.10 -22.82
N ALA A 49 0.33 -3.15 -22.94
CA ALA A 49 1.77 -3.07 -22.66
C ALA A 49 2.49 -2.08 -23.61
N GLU A 50 2.14 -2.06 -24.89
CA GLU A 50 2.69 -1.10 -25.85
C GLU A 50 2.30 0.34 -25.49
N ILE A 51 1.02 0.59 -25.14
CA ILE A 51 0.55 1.90 -24.72
C ILE A 51 1.29 2.38 -23.47
N MET A 52 1.47 1.53 -22.46
CA MET A 52 2.19 1.86 -21.25
C MET A 52 3.68 2.17 -21.50
N LYS A 53 4.32 1.38 -22.37
CA LYS A 53 5.71 1.61 -22.80
C LYS A 53 5.85 2.95 -23.53
N GLU A 54 4.93 3.27 -24.42
CA GLU A 54 4.91 4.55 -25.13
C GLU A 54 4.65 5.72 -24.18
N TYR A 55 3.77 5.57 -23.21
CA TYR A 55 3.53 6.57 -22.15
C TYR A 55 4.81 6.86 -21.37
N GLU A 56 5.54 5.84 -20.92
CA GLU A 56 6.83 6.01 -20.24
C GLU A 56 7.88 6.70 -21.13
N THR A 57 7.94 6.30 -22.41
CA THR A 57 8.87 6.89 -23.38
C THR A 57 8.60 8.39 -23.54
N ARG A 58 7.34 8.77 -23.68
CA ARG A 58 6.93 10.19 -23.80
C ARG A 58 7.20 10.99 -22.54
N LYS A 59 6.97 10.41 -21.35
CA LYS A 59 7.32 11.04 -20.08
C LYS A 59 8.82 11.34 -20.03
N ARG A 60 9.66 10.33 -20.29
CA ARG A 60 11.13 10.47 -20.26
C ARG A 60 11.63 11.51 -21.28
N ALA A 61 11.11 11.48 -22.52
CA ALA A 61 11.48 12.44 -23.55
C ALA A 61 11.17 13.91 -23.19
N ARG A 62 10.19 14.13 -22.30
CA ARG A 62 9.78 15.45 -21.81
C ARG A 62 10.30 15.80 -20.42
N SER A 63 11.09 14.89 -19.81
CA SER A 63 11.53 15.02 -18.41
C SER A 63 10.38 15.19 -17.43
N PHE A 64 9.25 14.51 -17.68
CA PHE A 64 8.09 14.52 -16.80
C PHE A 64 8.13 13.32 -15.87
N LEU A 65 7.74 13.55 -14.61
CA LEU A 65 7.57 12.53 -13.59
C LEU A 65 6.15 12.64 -13.02
N ASP A 66 5.51 11.51 -12.81
CA ASP A 66 4.34 11.40 -11.96
C ASP A 66 4.74 11.04 -10.52
N TYR A 67 3.78 11.00 -9.60
CA TYR A 67 4.06 10.68 -8.20
C TYR A 67 4.62 9.27 -8.02
N ASP A 68 4.16 8.29 -8.79
CA ASP A 68 4.64 6.92 -8.72
C ASP A 68 6.09 6.82 -9.21
N ASP A 69 6.48 7.62 -10.21
CA ASP A 69 7.87 7.72 -10.67
C ASP A 69 8.78 8.23 -9.57
N ILE A 70 8.37 9.27 -8.85
CA ILE A 70 9.17 9.84 -7.76
C ILE A 70 9.42 8.79 -6.68
N LEU A 71 8.38 8.10 -6.24
CA LEU A 71 8.50 7.03 -5.25
C LEU A 71 9.41 5.90 -5.74
N ALA A 72 9.22 5.45 -6.99
CA ALA A 72 10.01 4.36 -7.57
C ALA A 72 11.48 4.73 -7.74
N ILE A 73 11.80 5.96 -8.14
CA ILE A 73 13.16 6.47 -8.28
C ILE A 73 13.85 6.51 -6.91
N VAL A 74 13.18 7.07 -5.90
CA VAL A 74 13.75 7.15 -4.55
C VAL A 74 13.93 5.76 -3.95
N ALA A 75 12.94 4.86 -4.07
CA ALA A 75 13.06 3.48 -3.60
C ALA A 75 14.25 2.76 -4.26
N SER A 76 14.37 2.89 -5.59
CA SER A 76 15.50 2.30 -6.34
C SER A 76 16.85 2.89 -5.93
N ALA A 77 16.93 4.21 -5.72
CA ALA A 77 18.16 4.86 -5.30
C ALA A 77 18.62 4.43 -3.90
N LEU A 78 17.67 4.27 -2.97
CA LEU A 78 17.95 3.78 -1.63
C LEU A 78 18.41 2.31 -1.62
N ASP A 79 17.79 1.48 -2.46
CA ASP A 79 18.10 0.05 -2.58
C ASP A 79 19.47 -0.19 -3.22
N GLN A 80 19.84 0.64 -4.21
CA GLN A 80 21.08 0.49 -4.97
C GLN A 80 22.32 1.16 -4.34
N SER A 81 22.13 1.99 -3.31
CA SER A 81 23.19 2.77 -2.70
C SER A 81 23.13 2.76 -1.17
N ASP A 82 23.95 1.90 -0.57
CA ASP A 82 24.13 1.89 0.89
C ASP A 82 24.52 3.28 1.42
N GLY A 83 25.37 4.01 0.70
CA GLY A 83 25.77 5.36 1.09
C GLY A 83 24.61 6.36 1.13
N LEU A 84 23.62 6.24 0.24
CA LEU A 84 22.42 7.07 0.27
C LEU A 84 21.52 6.68 1.45
N ALA A 85 21.31 5.38 1.67
CA ALA A 85 20.54 4.90 2.79
C ALA A 85 21.19 5.31 4.15
N ASP A 86 22.52 5.21 4.26
CA ASP A 86 23.26 5.67 5.44
C ASP A 86 23.16 7.18 5.64
N TYR A 87 23.23 7.95 4.56
CA TYR A 87 23.03 9.39 4.60
C TYR A 87 21.64 9.74 5.12
N VAL A 88 20.58 9.14 4.56
CA VAL A 88 19.21 9.37 5.01
C VAL A 88 19.04 8.98 6.48
N ALA A 89 19.57 7.82 6.88
CA ALA A 89 19.55 7.38 8.26
C ALA A 89 20.32 8.30 9.21
N SER A 90 21.36 9.01 8.73
CA SER A 90 22.09 9.99 9.53
C SER A 90 21.29 11.27 9.81
N LEU A 91 20.30 11.57 8.96
CA LEU A 91 19.44 12.75 9.13
C LEU A 91 18.35 12.54 10.20
N CYS A 92 17.93 11.29 10.43
CA CYS A 92 16.92 10.97 11.42
C CYS A 92 17.24 9.65 12.12
N LYS A 93 17.21 9.65 13.46
CA LYS A 93 17.41 8.43 14.27
C LYS A 93 16.12 7.62 14.41
N HIS A 94 14.99 8.27 14.27
CA HIS A 94 13.67 7.68 14.44
C HIS A 94 12.82 8.00 13.22
N MET A 95 12.16 6.99 12.68
CA MET A 95 11.22 7.11 11.59
C MET A 95 9.85 6.62 12.06
N LEU A 96 8.86 7.50 11.98
CA LEU A 96 7.49 7.22 12.38
C LEU A 96 6.64 7.06 11.11
N VAL A 97 5.94 5.94 11.03
CA VAL A 97 5.02 5.63 9.93
C VAL A 97 3.62 5.53 10.50
N ASP A 98 2.75 6.40 10.03
CA ASP A 98 1.33 6.39 10.37
C ASP A 98 0.53 5.65 9.30
N GLU A 99 -0.66 5.18 9.66
CA GLU A 99 -1.57 4.45 8.77
C GLU A 99 -0.90 3.29 8.03
N MET A 100 -0.10 2.51 8.77
CA MET A 100 0.73 1.44 8.20
C MET A 100 -0.10 0.41 7.40
N GLN A 101 -1.38 0.18 7.76
CA GLN A 101 -2.27 -0.74 7.07
C GLN A 101 -2.56 -0.31 5.62
N ASP A 102 -2.40 0.97 5.29
CA ASP A 102 -2.67 1.52 3.96
C ASP A 102 -1.42 1.61 3.08
N THR A 103 -0.27 1.18 3.59
CA THR A 103 0.96 1.17 2.80
C THR A 103 0.92 0.11 1.70
N ASN A 104 1.43 0.49 0.52
CA ASN A 104 1.59 -0.40 -0.60
C ASN A 104 3.05 -0.91 -0.73
N PRO A 105 3.30 -1.95 -1.55
CA PRO A 105 4.65 -2.50 -1.75
C PRO A 105 5.70 -1.49 -2.23
N LEU A 106 5.31 -0.47 -3.01
CA LEU A 106 6.26 0.58 -3.44
C LEU A 106 6.63 1.50 -2.28
N GLN A 107 5.67 1.88 -1.43
CA GLN A 107 5.93 2.66 -0.22
C GLN A 107 6.78 1.88 0.77
N TRP A 108 6.50 0.58 0.93
CA TRP A 108 7.35 -0.27 1.75
C TRP A 108 8.79 -0.36 1.24
N ALA A 109 9.01 -0.35 -0.07
CA ALA A 109 10.33 -0.35 -0.66
C ALA A 109 11.19 0.89 -0.31
N LEU A 110 10.57 1.99 0.16
CA LEU A 110 11.30 3.13 0.72
C LEU A 110 11.82 2.87 2.13
N LEU A 111 11.10 2.06 2.90
CA LEU A 111 11.43 1.74 4.29
C LEU A 111 12.45 0.59 4.40
N GLU A 112 12.38 -0.36 3.47
CA GLU A 112 13.18 -1.59 3.48
C GLU A 112 14.69 -1.34 3.64
N PRO A 113 15.34 -0.43 2.90
CA PRO A 113 16.77 -0.15 3.06
C PRO A 113 17.13 0.60 4.36
N LEU A 114 16.13 1.16 5.04
CA LEU A 114 16.30 2.00 6.23
C LEU A 114 15.95 1.28 7.53
N LYS A 115 15.16 0.18 7.48
CA LYS A 115 14.56 -0.46 8.64
C LYS A 115 15.57 -0.90 9.72
N ASP A 116 16.79 -1.29 9.31
CA ASP A 116 17.86 -1.73 10.21
C ASP A 116 18.84 -0.59 10.59
N LYS A 117 18.67 0.58 9.99
CA LYS A 117 19.55 1.75 10.15
C LYS A 117 18.93 2.82 11.06
N VAL A 118 17.62 2.81 11.22
CA VAL A 118 16.86 3.76 12.05
C VAL A 118 15.97 3.02 13.04
N SER A 119 15.57 3.68 14.13
CA SER A 119 14.50 3.17 14.98
C SER A 119 13.15 3.38 14.27
N LEU A 120 12.55 2.31 13.76
CA LEU A 120 11.29 2.36 13.07
C LEU A 120 10.11 2.19 14.04
N PHE A 121 9.17 3.11 14.02
CA PHE A 121 7.95 3.08 14.82
C PHE A 121 6.74 3.21 13.87
N CYS A 122 5.93 2.16 13.79
CA CYS A 122 4.77 2.12 12.90
C CYS A 122 3.49 2.08 13.72
N VAL A 123 2.49 2.85 13.27
CA VAL A 123 1.14 2.88 13.85
C VAL A 123 0.15 2.53 12.74
N GLY A 124 -0.87 1.76 13.09
CA GLY A 124 -1.91 1.38 12.16
C GLY A 124 -3.05 0.65 12.83
N ASP A 125 -4.13 0.50 12.10
CA ASP A 125 -5.32 -0.23 12.51
C ASP A 125 -5.75 -1.17 11.38
N ASP A 126 -5.55 -2.48 11.58
CA ASP A 126 -5.89 -3.52 10.62
C ASP A 126 -7.38 -3.49 10.21
N ALA A 127 -8.26 -3.09 11.12
CA ALA A 127 -9.68 -2.94 10.85
C ALA A 127 -10.03 -1.76 9.91
N GLN A 128 -9.11 -0.82 9.72
CA GLN A 128 -9.29 0.35 8.86
C GLN A 128 -8.64 0.21 7.47
N SER A 129 -8.09 -0.95 7.13
CA SER A 129 -7.49 -1.20 5.82
C SER A 129 -8.55 -1.32 4.72
N ILE A 130 -8.92 -0.21 4.11
CA ILE A 130 -9.95 -0.12 3.06
C ILE A 130 -9.40 0.27 1.68
N TYR A 131 -8.09 0.50 1.55
CA TYR A 131 -7.46 0.98 0.31
C TYR A 131 -6.82 -0.12 -0.54
N GLY A 132 -7.27 -1.38 -0.39
CA GLY A 132 -6.79 -2.51 -1.21
C GLY A 132 -6.93 -2.28 -2.73
N PHE A 133 -7.95 -1.52 -3.16
CA PHE A 133 -8.13 -1.13 -4.56
C PHE A 133 -7.04 -0.21 -5.11
N ARG A 134 -6.28 0.47 -4.23
CA ARG A 134 -5.08 1.28 -4.57
C ARG A 134 -3.78 0.50 -4.41
N GLY A 135 -3.87 -0.80 -4.15
CA GLY A 135 -2.71 -1.65 -3.94
C GLY A 135 -2.18 -1.63 -2.51
N ALA A 136 -2.93 -1.08 -1.54
CA ALA A 136 -2.62 -1.28 -0.14
C ALA A 136 -2.64 -2.78 0.18
N ASP A 137 -1.67 -3.20 0.96
CA ASP A 137 -1.52 -4.58 1.39
C ASP A 137 -1.76 -4.64 2.89
N PHE A 138 -2.98 -5.03 3.29
CA PHE A 138 -3.35 -5.13 4.70
C PHE A 138 -2.48 -6.14 5.46
N GLU A 139 -1.86 -7.09 4.76
CA GLU A 139 -0.94 -8.04 5.36
C GLU A 139 0.36 -7.37 5.87
N ASN A 140 0.67 -6.16 5.38
CA ASN A 140 1.85 -5.42 5.84
C ASN A 140 1.90 -5.22 7.34
N ILE A 141 0.74 -4.96 7.98
CA ILE A 141 0.68 -4.78 9.42
C ILE A 141 0.81 -6.12 10.16
N HIS A 142 0.22 -7.19 9.62
CA HIS A 142 0.27 -8.53 10.22
C HIS A 142 1.65 -9.16 10.10
N HIS A 143 2.32 -8.97 8.95
CA HIS A 143 3.67 -9.48 8.67
C HIS A 143 4.79 -8.51 9.09
N PHE A 144 4.47 -7.47 9.87
CA PHE A 144 5.47 -6.49 10.29
C PHE A 144 6.66 -7.11 11.03
N LYS A 145 6.39 -8.07 11.94
CA LYS A 145 7.44 -8.78 12.68
C LYS A 145 8.34 -9.64 11.78
N ASP A 146 7.80 -10.16 10.69
CA ASP A 146 8.57 -10.97 9.74
C ASP A 146 9.53 -10.08 8.95
N ARG A 147 9.12 -8.85 8.66
CA ARG A 147 9.93 -7.85 7.93
C ARG A 147 10.92 -7.10 8.82
N VAL A 148 10.55 -6.87 10.08
CA VAL A 148 11.36 -6.17 11.06
C VAL A 148 11.61 -7.09 12.25
N PRO A 149 12.67 -7.91 12.22
CA PRO A 149 13.01 -8.82 13.31
C PRO A 149 13.19 -8.06 14.63
N ASN A 150 12.72 -8.66 15.73
CA ASN A 150 12.72 -8.06 17.08
C ASN A 150 11.75 -6.88 17.28
N ALA A 151 10.87 -6.58 16.33
CA ALA A 151 9.83 -5.59 16.55
C ALA A 151 8.91 -5.99 17.70
N GLN A 152 8.56 -5.03 18.53
CA GLN A 152 7.58 -5.18 19.61
C GLN A 152 6.24 -4.65 19.11
N VAL A 153 5.17 -5.41 19.34
CA VAL A 153 3.80 -4.99 18.98
C VAL A 153 3.06 -4.65 20.28
N PHE A 154 2.55 -3.44 20.33
CA PHE A 154 1.70 -2.96 21.42
C PHE A 154 0.29 -2.73 20.86
N LYS A 155 -0.72 -3.13 21.63
CA LYS A 155 -2.12 -2.90 21.26
C LYS A 155 -2.65 -1.73 22.08
N LEU A 156 -3.35 -0.82 21.40
CA LEU A 156 -4.08 0.27 22.02
C LEU A 156 -5.57 -0.10 21.98
N GLU A 157 -6.09 -0.55 23.09
CA GLU A 157 -7.47 -1.07 23.21
C GLU A 157 -8.43 -0.07 23.83
N GLN A 158 -7.89 0.93 24.57
CA GLN A 158 -8.69 1.97 25.17
C GLN A 158 -9.09 3.04 24.15
N ASN A 159 -10.39 3.21 23.95
CA ASN A 159 -10.97 4.16 23.00
C ASN A 159 -11.54 5.39 23.73
N TYR A 160 -11.13 6.57 23.28
CA TYR A 160 -11.53 7.87 23.84
C TYR A 160 -12.57 8.61 22.98
N ARG A 161 -12.98 8.02 21.87
CA ARG A 161 -13.83 8.67 20.86
C ARG A 161 -15.27 8.20 20.92
N SER A 162 -15.49 6.90 21.09
CA SER A 162 -16.78 6.24 20.91
C SER A 162 -17.35 5.75 22.25
N THR A 163 -18.68 5.59 22.32
CA THR A 163 -19.34 4.94 23.45
C THR A 163 -19.19 3.42 23.38
N GLN A 164 -19.44 2.73 24.50
CA GLN A 164 -19.25 1.27 24.57
C GLN A 164 -20.17 0.51 23.59
N GLU A 165 -21.40 1.00 23.38
CA GLU A 165 -22.35 0.35 22.46
C GLU A 165 -21.84 0.35 21.01
N ILE A 166 -21.18 1.44 20.59
CA ILE A 166 -20.54 1.50 19.25
C ILE A 166 -19.37 0.54 19.19
N LEU A 167 -18.56 0.48 20.25
CA LEU A 167 -17.41 -0.41 20.32
C LEU A 167 -17.82 -1.88 20.39
N ASP A 168 -18.90 -2.21 21.06
CA ASP A 168 -19.42 -3.59 21.11
C ASP A 168 -19.83 -4.07 19.70
N LEU A 169 -20.48 -3.20 18.91
CA LEU A 169 -20.79 -3.52 17.52
C LEU A 169 -19.51 -3.68 16.68
N SER A 170 -18.53 -2.80 16.89
CA SER A 170 -17.24 -2.85 16.19
C SER A 170 -16.47 -4.11 16.57
N ASN A 171 -16.40 -4.46 17.85
CA ASN A 171 -15.77 -5.68 18.33
C ASN A 171 -16.44 -6.93 17.75
N TRP A 172 -17.80 -6.96 17.74
CA TRP A 172 -18.53 -8.07 17.11
C TRP A 172 -18.21 -8.21 15.62
N LEU A 173 -18.10 -7.10 14.88
CA LEU A 173 -17.73 -7.14 13.46
C LEU A 173 -16.30 -7.65 13.27
N LEU A 174 -15.36 -7.20 14.11
CA LEU A 174 -13.98 -7.66 14.08
C LEU A 174 -13.86 -9.16 14.35
N ASP A 175 -14.66 -9.68 15.28
CA ASP A 175 -14.69 -11.12 15.61
C ASP A 175 -15.11 -12.01 14.43
N GLN A 176 -15.74 -11.41 13.38
CA GLN A 176 -16.09 -12.14 12.14
C GLN A 176 -14.92 -12.20 11.15
N SER A 177 -13.84 -11.44 11.37
CA SER A 177 -12.68 -11.43 10.48
C SER A 177 -11.77 -12.62 10.77
N GLU A 178 -11.37 -13.37 9.73
CA GLU A 178 -10.43 -14.47 9.85
C GLU A 178 -9.00 -14.02 10.15
N ILE A 179 -8.66 -12.78 9.72
CA ILE A 179 -7.33 -12.20 9.90
C ILE A 179 -7.48 -10.90 10.69
N GLN A 180 -7.02 -10.91 11.93
CA GLN A 180 -7.04 -9.75 12.82
C GLN A 180 -5.98 -9.88 13.92
N TYR A 181 -5.55 -8.73 14.44
CA TYR A 181 -4.94 -8.71 15.76
C TYR A 181 -6.04 -8.94 16.81
N ASN A 182 -5.87 -9.94 17.65
CA ASN A 182 -6.77 -10.20 18.78
C ASN A 182 -6.78 -8.98 19.71
N LYS A 183 -7.59 -7.97 19.40
CA LYS A 183 -7.78 -6.74 20.18
C LYS A 183 -9.26 -6.56 20.50
N ARG A 184 -9.53 -5.98 21.65
CA ARG A 184 -10.89 -5.59 22.06
C ARG A 184 -10.89 -4.11 22.43
N LEU A 185 -11.77 -3.36 21.85
CA LEU A 185 -11.89 -1.93 22.12
C LEU A 185 -12.82 -1.70 23.29
N ASP A 186 -12.34 -0.96 24.29
CA ASP A 186 -13.12 -0.56 25.46
C ASP A 186 -13.18 0.96 25.56
N ALA A 187 -14.37 1.51 25.88
CA ALA A 187 -14.55 2.93 26.03
C ALA A 187 -13.87 3.44 27.30
N HIS A 188 -13.12 4.54 27.17
CA HIS A 188 -12.54 5.22 28.34
C HIS A 188 -13.61 5.89 29.20
N ARG A 189 -14.66 6.42 28.55
CA ARG A 189 -15.79 7.03 29.24
C ARG A 189 -16.78 5.92 29.56
N GLY A 190 -16.75 5.50 30.84
CA GLY A 190 -17.87 4.75 31.36
C GLY A 190 -19.12 5.64 31.31
N GLU A 191 -20.22 5.04 30.83
CA GLU A 191 -21.62 5.50 30.76
C GLU A 191 -21.86 7.01 30.51
#